data_358df4fe869d7eaf7d35f4a29fd6fe16
#
_entry.id   358df4fe869d7eaf7d35f4a29fd6fe16
#
_cell.length_a   1.000
_cell.length_b   1.000
_cell.length_c   1.000
_cell.angle_alpha   90.00
_cell.angle_beta   90.00
_cell.angle_gamma   90.00
#
_symmetry.space_group_name_H-M   'P 1'
#
loop_
_entity.id
_entity.type
_entity.pdbx_description
1 polymer ?
#
loop_
_entity_poly.entity_id
_entity_poly.type
_entity_poly.pdbx_seq_one_letter_code
_entity_poly.pdbx_strand_id
1 'polypeptide(L)'
;SRDSDRVDDYTRDHLCGFVVTNQLWADTIGGIEAVFDPINLGLIRKNIPILVFSGTEDPVGGMGKGTRKLYECLKNNECISELYLIDGARHETLNETNRMTTYNYLLTFIKNNLKGA
;
A
#
# COMPACT_ATOMS: atom_id res chain seq x y z
N SER A 1 -13.09 1.54 0.45
CA SER A 1 -13.35 2.96 0.25
C SER A 1 -14.63 3.37 1.00
N ARG A 2 -14.75 4.67 1.32
CA ARG A 2 -15.98 5.31 1.83
C ARG A 2 -16.82 5.91 0.70
N ASP A 3 -16.31 5.95 -0.50
CA ASP A 3 -17.02 6.41 -1.70
C ASP A 3 -17.99 5.31 -2.15
N SER A 4 -19.30 5.54 -1.95
CA SER A 4 -20.36 4.57 -2.24
C SER A 4 -20.41 4.19 -3.72
N ASP A 5 -20.18 5.16 -4.62
CA ASP A 5 -20.22 4.90 -6.05
C ASP A 5 -19.09 3.92 -6.45
N ARG A 6 -17.90 4.06 -5.86
CA ARG A 6 -16.80 3.14 -6.09
C ARG A 6 -17.03 1.75 -5.50
N VAL A 7 -17.67 1.68 -4.34
CA VAL A 7 -18.08 0.38 -3.75
C VAL A 7 -19.12 -0.30 -4.63
N ASP A 8 -20.07 0.45 -5.15
CA ASP A 8 -21.10 -0.04 -6.06
C ASP A 8 -20.52 -0.51 -7.40
N ASP A 9 -19.58 0.25 -7.97
CA ASP A 9 -18.87 -0.14 -9.20
C ASP A 9 -18.16 -1.50 -9.00
N TYR A 10 -17.40 -1.66 -7.90
CA TYR A 10 -16.74 -2.93 -7.56
C TYR A 10 -17.75 -4.08 -7.40
N THR A 11 -18.87 -3.84 -6.72
CA THR A 11 -19.88 -4.87 -6.45
C THR A 11 -20.60 -5.35 -7.72
N ARG A 12 -20.75 -4.46 -8.72
CA ARG A 12 -21.39 -4.78 -10.00
C ARG A 12 -20.44 -5.38 -11.02
N ASP A 13 -19.13 -5.25 -10.81
CA ASP A 13 -18.14 -5.77 -11.75
C ASP A 13 -18.01 -7.29 -11.61
N HIS A 14 -18.33 -8.02 -12.68
CA HIS A 14 -18.24 -9.49 -12.74
C HIS A 14 -16.80 -10.02 -12.64
N LEU A 15 -15.80 -9.18 -12.82
CA LEU A 15 -14.38 -9.51 -12.63
C LEU A 15 -13.90 -9.31 -11.18
N CYS A 16 -14.78 -8.79 -10.32
CA CYS A 16 -14.48 -8.53 -8.91
C CYS A 16 -15.28 -9.47 -7.99
N GLY A 17 -14.76 -9.70 -6.79
CA GLY A 17 -15.48 -10.42 -5.71
C GLY A 17 -15.75 -11.90 -5.96
N PHE A 18 -15.19 -12.52 -6.99
CA PHE A 18 -15.36 -13.96 -7.24
C PHE A 18 -14.58 -14.82 -6.25
N VAL A 19 -15.04 -16.06 -6.05
CA VAL A 19 -14.37 -17.02 -5.17
C VAL A 19 -13.08 -17.50 -5.85
N VAL A 20 -11.97 -17.32 -5.17
CA VAL A 20 -10.66 -17.77 -5.63
C VAL A 20 -10.33 -19.18 -5.14
N THR A 21 -9.35 -19.83 -5.76
CA THR A 21 -8.90 -21.17 -5.38
C THR A 21 -8.04 -21.16 -4.11
N ASN A 22 -8.01 -22.28 -3.39
CA ASN A 22 -7.09 -22.45 -2.26
C ASN A 22 -5.62 -22.31 -2.68
N GLN A 23 -5.28 -22.70 -3.92
CA GLN A 23 -3.94 -22.55 -4.47
C GLN A 23 -3.53 -21.08 -4.56
N LEU A 24 -4.43 -20.19 -5.00
CA LEU A 24 -4.14 -18.76 -5.06
C LEU A 24 -3.80 -18.20 -3.66
N TRP A 25 -4.51 -18.63 -2.63
CA TRP A 25 -4.19 -18.23 -1.26
C TRP A 25 -2.84 -18.76 -0.80
N ALA A 26 -2.51 -20.03 -1.09
CA ALA A 26 -1.22 -20.61 -0.74
C ALA A 26 -0.08 -19.88 -1.44
N ASP A 27 -0.21 -19.58 -2.73
CA ASP A 27 0.79 -18.85 -3.51
C ASP A 27 0.96 -17.41 -3.01
N THR A 28 -0.15 -16.74 -2.68
CA THR A 28 -0.13 -15.38 -2.14
C THR A 28 0.59 -15.32 -0.78
N ILE A 29 0.26 -16.24 0.13
CA ILE A 29 0.89 -16.30 1.46
C ILE A 29 2.38 -16.61 1.32
N GLY A 30 2.74 -17.62 0.50
CA GLY A 30 4.14 -17.94 0.23
C GLY A 30 4.92 -16.78 -0.40
N GLY A 31 4.29 -16.01 -1.29
CA GLY A 31 4.86 -14.79 -1.84
C GLY A 31 5.10 -13.71 -0.79
N ILE A 32 4.15 -13.51 0.12
CA ILE A 32 4.29 -12.55 1.23
C ILE A 32 5.44 -12.96 2.17
N GLU A 33 5.54 -14.26 2.54
CA GLU A 33 6.63 -14.77 3.35
C GLU A 33 7.99 -14.52 2.69
N ALA A 34 8.11 -14.80 1.39
CA ALA A 34 9.33 -14.58 0.63
C ALA A 34 9.72 -13.09 0.57
N VAL A 35 8.75 -12.18 0.43
CA VAL A 35 9.02 -10.73 0.42
C VAL A 35 9.57 -10.24 1.75
N PHE A 36 9.11 -10.79 2.87
CA PHE A 36 9.56 -10.39 4.20
C PHE A 36 10.76 -11.20 4.73
N ASP A 37 11.31 -12.11 3.94
CA ASP A 37 12.56 -12.80 4.27
C ASP A 37 13.70 -11.78 4.40
N PRO A 38 14.51 -11.83 5.48
CA PRO A 38 15.61 -10.86 5.70
C PRO A 38 16.61 -10.78 4.56
N ILE A 39 16.90 -11.90 3.86
CA ILE A 39 17.81 -11.91 2.71
C ILE A 39 17.20 -11.08 1.57
N ASN A 40 15.92 -11.32 1.25
CA ASN A 40 15.21 -10.61 0.19
C ASN A 40 15.04 -9.13 0.51
N LEU A 41 14.73 -8.77 1.75
CA LEU A 41 14.71 -7.38 2.21
C LEU A 41 16.07 -6.70 2.05
N GLY A 42 17.16 -7.43 2.29
CA GLY A 42 18.52 -6.94 2.09
C GLY A 42 18.86 -6.58 0.65
N LEU A 43 18.16 -7.18 -0.33
CA LEU A 43 18.33 -6.92 -1.77
C LEU A 43 17.66 -5.65 -2.25
N ILE A 44 16.81 -5.01 -1.44
CA ILE A 44 16.15 -3.75 -1.80
C ILE A 44 17.22 -2.67 -2.02
N ARG A 45 17.14 -2.00 -3.17
CA ARG A 45 18.06 -0.90 -3.51
C ARG A 45 17.86 0.28 -2.58
N LYS A 46 18.93 0.68 -1.86
CA LYS A 46 18.86 1.69 -0.78
C LYS A 46 18.69 3.12 -1.30
N ASN A 47 19.05 3.37 -2.56
CA ASN A 47 18.98 4.69 -3.18
C ASN A 47 17.65 5.00 -3.90
N ILE A 48 16.66 4.10 -3.82
CA ILE A 48 15.33 4.34 -4.38
C ILE A 48 14.42 4.86 -3.27
N PRO A 49 13.84 6.06 -3.40
CA PRO A 49 12.84 6.54 -2.46
C PRO A 49 11.56 5.69 -2.51
N ILE A 50 11.11 5.25 -1.35
CA ILE A 50 9.92 4.40 -1.19
C ILE A 50 8.88 5.14 -0.38
N LEU A 51 7.69 5.34 -0.93
CA LEU A 51 6.54 5.84 -0.18
C LEU A 51 5.64 4.67 0.22
N VAL A 52 5.43 4.51 1.51
CA VAL A 52 4.48 3.56 2.09
C VAL A 52 3.25 4.34 2.55
N PHE A 53 2.07 4.01 2.01
CA PHE A 53 0.85 4.73 2.40
C PHE A 53 -0.36 3.81 2.51
N SER A 54 -1.30 4.16 3.38
CA SER A 54 -2.56 3.44 3.63
C SER A 54 -3.55 4.35 4.34
N GLY A 55 -4.80 3.92 4.42
CA GLY A 55 -5.79 4.57 5.25
C GLY A 55 -5.64 4.22 6.73
N THR A 56 -6.00 5.15 7.63
CA THR A 56 -6.02 4.87 9.08
C THR A 56 -7.13 3.92 9.48
N GLU A 57 -8.17 3.77 8.63
CA GLU A 57 -9.30 2.85 8.81
C GLU A 57 -9.26 1.66 7.83
N ASP A 58 -8.08 1.32 7.29
CA ASP A 58 -7.90 0.16 6.44
C ASP A 58 -7.84 -1.14 7.27
N PRO A 59 -8.87 -2.00 7.21
CA PRO A 59 -8.88 -3.26 7.97
C PRO A 59 -7.86 -4.27 7.45
N VAL A 60 -7.52 -4.23 6.15
CA VAL A 60 -6.52 -5.13 5.54
C VAL A 60 -5.13 -4.79 6.05
N GLY A 61 -4.81 -3.50 6.15
CA GLY A 61 -3.58 -3.01 6.75
C GLY A 61 -3.57 -2.96 8.29
N GLY A 62 -4.59 -3.55 8.95
CA GLY A 62 -4.72 -3.56 10.41
C GLY A 62 -4.85 -2.16 11.00
N MET A 63 -5.65 -1.30 10.37
CA MET A 63 -5.84 0.10 10.78
C MET A 63 -4.51 0.88 10.81
N GLY A 64 -3.72 0.72 9.75
CA GLY A 64 -2.41 1.36 9.59
C GLY A 64 -1.26 0.72 10.38
N LYS A 65 -1.51 -0.28 11.22
CA LYS A 65 -0.44 -0.95 12.01
C LYS A 65 0.51 -1.75 11.11
N GLY A 66 -0.03 -2.49 10.14
CA GLY A 66 0.77 -3.26 9.17
C GLY A 66 1.63 -2.33 8.31
N THR A 67 1.05 -1.21 7.87
CA THR A 67 1.74 -0.19 7.08
C THR A 67 2.91 0.44 7.86
N ARG A 68 2.72 0.73 9.15
CA ARG A 68 3.81 1.22 10.03
C ARG A 68 4.92 0.17 10.19
N LYS A 69 4.57 -1.10 10.40
CA LYS A 69 5.56 -2.19 10.49
C LYS A 69 6.40 -2.31 9.22
N LEU A 70 5.76 -2.22 8.04
CA LEU A 70 6.48 -2.24 6.77
C LEU A 70 7.44 -1.05 6.66
N TYR A 71 6.98 0.15 7.01
CA TYR A 71 7.83 1.34 7.02
C TYR A 71 9.03 1.19 7.96
N GLU A 72 8.82 0.70 9.18
CA GLU A 72 9.91 0.43 10.14
C GLU A 72 10.87 -0.64 9.61
N CYS A 73 10.35 -1.68 8.97
CA CYS A 73 11.15 -2.70 8.34
C CYS A 73 12.07 -2.11 7.25
N LEU A 74 11.54 -1.26 6.38
CA LEU A 74 12.31 -0.57 5.35
C LEU A 74 13.38 0.35 5.96
N LYS A 75 13.05 1.09 6.99
CA LYS A 75 14.00 1.94 7.72
C LYS A 75 15.14 1.14 8.37
N ASN A 76 14.81 0.04 9.02
CA ASN A 76 15.81 -0.85 9.63
C ASN A 76 16.73 -1.49 8.60
N ASN A 77 16.27 -1.59 7.34
CA ASN A 77 17.06 -2.00 6.20
C ASN A 77 17.73 -0.82 5.46
N GLU A 78 17.82 0.36 6.09
CA GLU A 78 18.49 1.56 5.55
C GLU A 78 17.89 2.07 4.22
N CYS A 79 16.62 1.74 3.91
CA CYS A 79 15.95 2.26 2.74
C CYS A 79 15.51 3.71 2.96
N ILE A 80 15.63 4.54 1.91
CA ILE A 80 15.04 5.88 1.89
C ILE A 80 13.52 5.70 1.84
N SER A 81 12.84 5.88 2.96
CA SER A 81 11.41 5.60 3.05
C SER A 81 10.65 6.69 3.77
N GLU A 82 9.41 6.91 3.33
CA GLU A 82 8.45 7.87 3.88
C GLU A 82 7.14 7.16 4.15
N LEU A 83 6.47 7.51 5.26
CA LEU A 83 5.17 6.97 5.64
C LEU A 83 4.11 8.05 5.56
N TYR A 84 3.02 7.77 4.84
CA TYR A 84 1.84 8.62 4.79
C TYR A 84 0.58 7.82 5.15
N LEU A 85 -0.04 8.15 6.28
CA LEU A 85 -1.32 7.58 6.68
C LEU A 85 -2.43 8.61 6.45
N ILE A 86 -3.40 8.21 5.62
CA ILE A 86 -4.51 9.08 5.20
C ILE A 86 -5.63 8.92 6.21
N ASP A 87 -5.92 9.99 6.93
CA ASP A 87 -6.91 9.99 8.01
C ASP A 87 -8.30 9.62 7.53
N GLY A 88 -8.95 8.70 8.26
CA GLY A 88 -10.27 8.16 7.97
C GLY A 88 -10.37 7.32 6.69
N ALA A 89 -9.34 7.24 5.85
CA ALA A 89 -9.41 6.45 4.62
C ALA A 89 -9.34 4.94 4.90
N ARG A 90 -9.99 4.16 4.03
CA ARG A 90 -9.97 2.69 4.04
C ARG A 90 -8.92 2.15 3.07
N HIS A 91 -9.08 0.90 2.62
CA HIS A 91 -8.10 0.18 1.80
C HIS A 91 -7.83 0.85 0.45
N GLU A 92 -8.85 1.27 -0.26
CA GLU A 92 -8.77 1.87 -1.59
C GLU A 92 -8.53 3.39 -1.54
N THR A 93 -7.38 3.80 -1.06
CA THR A 93 -7.06 5.22 -0.81
C THR A 93 -7.11 6.11 -2.04
N LEU A 94 -6.87 5.56 -3.24
CA LEU A 94 -6.98 6.29 -4.52
C LEU A 94 -8.42 6.43 -5.01
N ASN A 95 -9.34 5.70 -4.42
CA ASN A 95 -10.78 5.72 -4.71
C ASN A 95 -11.59 6.26 -3.52
N GLU A 96 -10.94 6.95 -2.58
CA GLU A 96 -11.58 7.52 -1.41
C GLU A 96 -12.29 8.86 -1.70
N THR A 97 -13.21 9.25 -0.82
CA THR A 97 -13.90 10.55 -0.92
C THR A 97 -12.91 11.72 -0.91
N ASN A 98 -11.79 11.59 -0.20
CA ASN A 98 -10.70 12.58 -0.12
C ASN A 98 -9.48 12.24 -1.01
N ARG A 99 -9.66 11.45 -2.09
CA ARG A 99 -8.59 11.00 -3.00
C ARG A 99 -7.70 12.10 -3.56
N MET A 100 -8.26 13.31 -3.74
CA MET A 100 -7.47 14.44 -4.25
C MET A 100 -6.31 14.82 -3.32
N THR A 101 -6.49 14.71 -2.01
CA THR A 101 -5.41 14.90 -1.03
C THR A 101 -4.32 13.86 -1.23
N THR A 102 -4.69 12.60 -1.41
CA THR A 102 -3.77 11.51 -1.69
C THR A 102 -3.01 11.72 -3.01
N TYR A 103 -3.72 12.11 -4.09
CA TYR A 103 -3.09 12.40 -5.39
C TYR A 103 -2.07 13.53 -5.29
N ASN A 104 -2.40 14.62 -4.61
CA ASN A 104 -1.50 15.75 -4.44
C ASN A 104 -0.24 15.36 -3.64
N TYR A 105 -0.41 14.53 -2.61
CA TYR A 105 0.72 14.02 -1.84
C TYR A 105 1.64 13.14 -2.70
N LEU A 106 1.07 12.17 -3.44
CA LEU A 106 1.82 11.31 -4.35
C LEU A 106 2.57 12.10 -5.42
N LEU A 107 1.90 13.08 -6.04
CA LEU A 107 2.54 13.96 -7.03
C LEU A 107 3.69 14.76 -6.43
N THR A 108 3.54 15.23 -5.21
CA THR A 108 4.60 15.97 -4.50
C THR A 108 5.78 15.06 -4.22
N PHE A 109 5.53 13.85 -3.70
CA PHE A 109 6.57 12.85 -3.46
C PHE A 109 7.34 12.52 -4.75
N ILE A 110 6.63 12.23 -5.83
CA ILE A 110 7.23 11.92 -7.14
C ILE A 110 8.08 13.10 -7.63
N LYS A 111 7.54 14.33 -7.64
CA LYS A 111 8.25 15.52 -8.11
C LYS A 111 9.53 15.80 -7.30
N ASN A 112 9.48 15.60 -5.99
CA ASN A 112 10.63 15.84 -5.13
C ASN A 112 11.75 14.83 -5.36
N ASN A 113 11.40 13.61 -5.71
CA ASN A 113 12.36 12.52 -5.89
C ASN A 113 12.83 12.33 -7.35
N LEU A 114 12.15 12.92 -8.33
CA LEU A 114 12.60 12.93 -9.73
C LEU A 114 13.60 14.06 -10.04
N LYS A 115 13.70 15.10 -9.21
CA LYS A 115 14.61 16.22 -9.43
C LYS A 115 16.10 15.90 -9.21
N GLY A 116 16.43 14.69 -8.84
CA GLY A 116 17.79 14.21 -8.58
C GLY A 116 18.23 13.05 -9.47
N ALA A 117 17.46 12.70 -10.52
CA ALA A 117 17.79 11.64 -11.47
C ALA A 117 18.36 12.24 -12.77
#